data_81fc0424585a7aafece54437c7d1a413
#
_entry.id   81fc0424585a7aafece54437c7d1a413
#
_cell.length_a   1.000
_cell.length_b   1.000
_cell.length_c   1.000
_cell.angle_alpha   90.00
_cell.angle_beta   90.00
_cell.angle_gamma   90.00
#
_symmetry.space_group_name_H-M   'P 1'
#
loop_
_entity.id
_entity.type
_entity.pdbx_description
1 polymer ?
#
loop_
_entity_poly.entity_id
_entity_poly.type
_entity_poly.pdbx_seq_one_letter_code
_entity_poly.pdbx_strand_id
1 'polypeptide(L)'
;LSLDGFGCENMSAATCAAGALIYYLHETQKQEVQHIQSLRTYTTHSFVVLDADTLRNLELTQSMRDGSSKGSLLEMLDQTMTSMGARCLKQWLLQPHLKTDSINQRLEAVDELKSRISLQEELREALRQMYDIQRLISRISLGTANAREVLALKDSLRLIPSVKLQLEDCSAPFLIDLNQQLDPMTDLADLIDNAIHPEPPVT
;
A
#
# COMPACT_ATOMS: atom_id res chain seq x y z
N LEU A 1 26.22 13.78 7.14
CA LEU A 1 24.96 13.09 6.84
C LEU A 1 24.42 12.61 8.19
N SER A 2 23.27 13.12 8.62
CA SER A 2 22.59 12.75 9.84
C SER A 2 21.47 11.77 9.52
N LEU A 3 21.18 10.84 10.46
CA LEU A 3 20.04 9.91 10.38
C LEU A 3 18.77 10.50 11.02
N ASP A 4 18.81 11.77 11.44
CA ASP A 4 17.75 12.45 12.20
C ASP A 4 16.39 12.46 11.47
N GLY A 5 16.41 12.54 10.13
CA GLY A 5 15.19 12.52 9.32
C GLY A 5 14.51 11.16 9.16
N PHE A 6 15.15 10.07 9.59
CA PHE A 6 14.63 8.70 9.40
C PHE A 6 14.05 8.09 10.69
N GLY A 7 14.14 8.80 11.83
CA GLY A 7 13.64 8.33 13.12
C GLY A 7 14.34 7.09 13.68
N CYS A 8 15.58 6.82 13.25
CA CYS A 8 16.36 5.64 13.66
C CYS A 8 17.62 5.96 14.49
N GLU A 9 17.71 7.17 15.03
CA GLU A 9 18.89 7.66 15.77
C GLU A 9 19.31 6.76 16.94
N ASN A 10 18.34 6.21 17.65
CA ASN A 10 18.58 5.35 18.81
C ASN A 10 18.51 3.85 18.48
N MET A 11 18.48 3.50 17.20
CA MET A 11 18.34 2.10 16.74
C MET A 11 19.60 1.59 16.06
N SER A 12 20.74 1.60 16.78
CA SER A 12 22.06 1.24 16.23
C SER A 12 22.07 -0.13 15.55
N ALA A 13 21.48 -1.15 16.17
CA ALA A 13 21.40 -2.50 15.58
C ALA A 13 20.57 -2.54 14.29
N ALA A 14 19.42 -1.86 14.26
CA ALA A 14 18.59 -1.79 13.06
C ALA A 14 19.28 -0.99 11.93
N THR A 15 19.96 0.09 12.27
CA THR A 15 20.76 0.89 11.34
C THR A 15 21.91 0.09 10.74
N CYS A 16 22.64 -0.68 11.57
CA CYS A 16 23.70 -1.57 11.11
C CYS A 16 23.15 -2.67 10.19
N ALA A 17 22.01 -3.28 10.53
CA ALA A 17 21.38 -4.29 9.69
C ALA A 17 20.92 -3.73 8.34
N ALA A 18 20.31 -2.54 8.33
CA ALA A 18 19.92 -1.85 7.10
C ALA A 18 21.14 -1.52 6.22
N GLY A 19 22.21 -0.99 6.83
CA GLY A 19 23.48 -0.73 6.13
C GLY A 19 24.11 -1.98 5.53
N ALA A 20 24.14 -3.08 6.27
CA ALA A 20 24.64 -4.36 5.78
C ALA A 20 23.80 -4.90 4.61
N LEU A 21 22.47 -4.74 4.67
CA LEU A 21 21.58 -5.14 3.59
C LEU A 21 21.80 -4.30 2.32
N ILE A 22 21.91 -2.99 2.46
CA ILE A 22 22.21 -2.10 1.33
C ILE A 22 23.57 -2.44 0.72
N TYR A 23 24.60 -2.65 1.55
CA TYR A 23 25.91 -3.07 1.08
C TYR A 23 25.85 -4.39 0.30
N TYR A 24 25.16 -5.39 0.84
CA TYR A 24 24.96 -6.68 0.18
C TYR A 24 24.24 -6.53 -1.17
N LEU A 25 23.23 -5.67 -1.26
CA LEU A 25 22.52 -5.40 -2.50
C LEU A 25 23.42 -4.74 -3.55
N HIS A 26 24.26 -3.78 -3.16
CA HIS A 26 25.26 -3.17 -4.05
C HIS A 26 26.26 -4.20 -4.59
N GLU A 27 26.77 -5.08 -3.75
CA GLU A 27 27.74 -6.11 -4.15
C GLU A 27 27.13 -7.17 -5.08
N THR A 28 25.89 -7.57 -4.83
CA THR A 28 25.24 -8.66 -5.56
C THR A 28 24.58 -8.21 -6.86
N GLN A 29 23.97 -7.03 -6.89
CA GLN A 29 23.23 -6.54 -8.07
C GLN A 29 24.11 -5.82 -9.08
N LYS A 30 25.34 -5.44 -8.73
CA LYS A 30 26.30 -4.70 -9.59
C LYS A 30 25.70 -3.47 -10.29
N GLN A 31 24.56 -2.98 -9.82
CA GLN A 31 23.87 -1.78 -10.26
C GLN A 31 23.62 -0.86 -9.06
N GLU A 32 23.60 0.43 -9.28
CA GLU A 32 23.20 1.37 -8.25
C GLU A 32 21.78 1.08 -7.81
N VAL A 33 21.58 0.90 -6.49
CA VAL A 33 20.28 0.57 -5.88
C VAL A 33 19.46 1.87 -5.74
N GLN A 34 19.37 2.67 -6.82
CA GLN A 34 18.73 3.99 -6.84
C GLN A 34 17.25 3.98 -6.51
N HIS A 35 16.61 2.82 -6.64
CA HIS A 35 15.20 2.63 -6.28
C HIS A 35 14.95 2.57 -4.76
N ILE A 36 16.00 2.37 -3.93
CA ILE A 36 15.89 2.45 -2.47
C ILE A 36 16.19 3.87 -2.04
N GLN A 37 15.16 4.72 -2.03
CA GLN A 37 15.29 6.14 -1.73
C GLN A 37 14.88 6.51 -0.32
N SER A 38 14.20 5.64 0.42
CA SER A 38 13.71 5.95 1.76
C SER A 38 13.82 4.76 2.71
N LEU A 39 14.05 5.09 3.97
CA LEU A 39 14.01 4.17 5.10
C LEU A 39 12.82 4.57 5.97
N ARG A 40 11.95 3.61 6.31
CA ARG A 40 10.85 3.83 7.25
C ARG A 40 11.12 3.05 8.52
N THR A 41 11.14 3.75 9.63
CA THR A 41 11.24 3.13 10.95
C THR A 41 9.84 2.74 11.42
N TYR A 42 9.66 1.51 11.87
CA TYR A 42 8.47 1.08 12.57
C TYR A 42 8.86 0.43 13.91
N THR A 43 8.00 0.54 14.91
CA THR A 43 8.20 -0.11 16.20
C THR A 43 7.19 -1.22 16.39
N THR A 44 7.64 -2.36 16.88
CA THR A 44 6.77 -3.50 17.21
C THR A 44 5.80 -3.18 18.35
N HIS A 45 6.06 -2.11 19.11
CA HIS A 45 5.20 -1.64 20.21
C HIS A 45 3.87 -0.98 19.75
N SER A 46 3.68 -0.76 18.45
CA SER A 46 2.45 -0.16 17.91
C SER A 46 1.38 -1.18 17.55
N PHE A 47 1.72 -2.46 17.54
CA PHE A 47 0.86 -3.55 17.11
C PHE A 47 0.80 -4.68 18.13
N VAL A 48 -0.29 -5.42 18.14
CA VAL A 48 -0.38 -6.68 18.88
C VAL A 48 0.57 -7.69 18.24
N VAL A 49 1.47 -8.24 19.04
CA VAL A 49 2.38 -9.30 18.58
C VAL A 49 1.60 -10.61 18.56
N LEU A 50 1.37 -11.13 17.37
CA LEU A 50 0.76 -12.44 17.14
C LEU A 50 1.88 -13.43 16.75
N ASP A 51 2.08 -14.46 17.55
CA ASP A 51 3.02 -15.51 17.21
C ASP A 51 2.47 -16.47 16.12
N ALA A 52 3.32 -17.33 15.60
CA ALA A 52 2.96 -18.24 14.51
C ALA A 52 1.83 -19.20 14.88
N ASP A 53 1.78 -19.65 16.12
CA ASP A 53 0.75 -20.56 16.61
C ASP A 53 -0.59 -19.83 16.78
N THR A 54 -0.58 -18.60 17.29
CA THR A 54 -1.77 -17.75 17.37
C THR A 54 -2.34 -17.47 15.98
N LEU A 55 -1.49 -17.07 15.01
CA LEU A 55 -1.92 -16.81 13.64
C LEU A 55 -2.58 -18.04 13.01
N ARG A 56 -1.97 -19.20 13.22
CA ARG A 56 -2.49 -20.48 12.72
C ARG A 56 -3.79 -20.90 13.41
N ASN A 57 -3.84 -20.82 14.74
CA ASN A 57 -5.02 -21.27 15.52
C ASN A 57 -6.23 -20.36 15.29
N LEU A 58 -6.03 -19.07 15.01
CA LEU A 58 -7.09 -18.14 14.65
C LEU A 58 -7.47 -18.22 13.16
N GLU A 59 -6.78 -19.05 12.36
CA GLU A 59 -7.01 -19.19 10.93
C GLU A 59 -7.11 -17.84 10.20
N LEU A 60 -6.22 -16.89 10.56
CA LEU A 60 -6.32 -15.53 10.05
C LEU A 60 -6.11 -15.46 8.54
N THR A 61 -5.13 -16.20 8.01
CA THR A 61 -4.76 -16.16 6.58
C THR A 61 -4.77 -17.50 5.89
N GLN A 62 -4.82 -18.59 6.67
CA GLN A 62 -4.80 -19.98 6.19
C GLN A 62 -5.65 -20.86 7.08
N SER A 63 -6.35 -21.81 6.48
CA SER A 63 -7.10 -22.83 7.20
C SER A 63 -6.17 -23.87 7.85
N MET A 64 -6.48 -24.30 9.05
CA MET A 64 -5.77 -25.39 9.72
C MET A 64 -5.97 -26.74 9.03
N ARG A 65 -7.04 -26.88 8.26
CA ARG A 65 -7.46 -28.14 7.66
C ARG A 65 -6.49 -28.57 6.54
N ASP A 66 -6.10 -27.65 5.69
CA ASP A 66 -5.34 -27.95 4.46
C ASP A 66 -4.27 -26.90 4.12
N GLY A 67 -4.12 -25.88 4.97
CA GLY A 67 -3.16 -24.78 4.76
C GLY A 67 -3.52 -23.83 3.62
N SER A 68 -4.69 -24.00 2.99
CA SER A 68 -5.16 -23.09 1.95
C SER A 68 -5.66 -21.76 2.54
N SER A 69 -5.78 -20.73 1.72
CA SER A 69 -6.45 -19.48 2.13
C SER A 69 -7.95 -19.66 2.30
N LYS A 70 -8.53 -20.71 1.69
CA LYS A 70 -9.96 -20.97 1.71
C LYS A 70 -10.44 -21.32 3.12
N GLY A 71 -11.47 -20.60 3.58
CA GLY A 71 -12.02 -20.74 4.92
C GLY A 71 -11.31 -19.93 5.99
N SER A 72 -10.27 -19.15 5.62
CA SER A 72 -9.62 -18.23 6.56
C SER A 72 -10.45 -16.96 6.80
N LEU A 73 -10.16 -16.26 7.91
CA LEU A 73 -10.78 -14.98 8.20
C LEU A 73 -10.51 -13.95 7.08
N LEU A 74 -9.30 -13.94 6.54
CA LEU A 74 -8.93 -13.05 5.42
C LEU A 74 -9.82 -13.29 4.21
N GLU A 75 -10.06 -14.55 3.80
CA GLU A 75 -10.92 -14.83 2.66
C GLU A 75 -12.35 -14.33 2.87
N MET A 76 -12.89 -14.51 4.07
CA MET A 76 -14.25 -14.04 4.39
C MET A 76 -14.38 -12.51 4.35
N LEU A 77 -13.34 -11.80 4.75
CA LEU A 77 -13.34 -10.33 4.83
C LEU A 77 -12.90 -9.64 3.54
N ASP A 78 -12.15 -10.35 2.67
CA ASP A 78 -11.57 -9.73 1.47
C ASP A 78 -12.63 -9.45 0.40
N GLN A 79 -13.15 -8.25 0.47
CA GLN A 79 -14.02 -7.65 -0.54
C GLN A 79 -13.31 -6.48 -1.25
N THR A 80 -11.99 -6.47 -1.24
CA THR A 80 -11.19 -5.39 -1.81
C THR A 80 -11.29 -5.36 -3.34
N MET A 81 -11.19 -4.17 -3.92
CA MET A 81 -11.25 -3.97 -5.37
C MET A 81 -9.87 -3.99 -6.03
N THR A 82 -8.80 -3.91 -5.23
CA THR A 82 -7.42 -3.82 -5.73
C THR A 82 -6.50 -4.80 -5.03
N SER A 83 -5.48 -5.28 -5.73
CA SER A 83 -4.43 -6.12 -5.11
C SER A 83 -3.68 -5.38 -3.99
N MET A 84 -3.55 -4.05 -4.08
CA MET A 84 -2.98 -3.22 -3.02
C MET A 84 -3.86 -3.24 -1.76
N GLY A 85 -5.18 -3.13 -1.95
CA GLY A 85 -6.16 -3.24 -0.86
C GLY A 85 -6.12 -4.60 -0.18
N ALA A 86 -6.07 -5.68 -0.95
CA ALA A 86 -5.95 -7.04 -0.41
C ALA A 86 -4.69 -7.20 0.46
N ARG A 87 -3.54 -6.68 -0.01
CA ARG A 87 -2.30 -6.68 0.79
C ARG A 87 -2.43 -5.83 2.06
N CYS A 88 -3.06 -4.67 1.97
CA CYS A 88 -3.31 -3.80 3.12
C CYS A 88 -4.22 -4.49 4.14
N LEU A 89 -5.32 -5.10 3.72
CA LEU A 89 -6.22 -5.86 4.59
C LEU A 89 -5.49 -7.01 5.29
N LYS A 90 -4.72 -7.79 4.54
CA LYS A 90 -3.89 -8.86 5.11
C LYS A 90 -2.93 -8.32 6.17
N GLN A 91 -2.26 -7.20 5.89
CA GLN A 91 -1.36 -6.57 6.85
C GLN A 91 -2.10 -6.12 8.11
N TRP A 92 -3.30 -5.55 7.99
CA TRP A 92 -4.10 -5.12 9.14
C TRP A 92 -4.54 -6.28 10.03
N LEU A 93 -4.83 -7.43 9.45
CA LEU A 93 -5.15 -8.64 10.20
C LEU A 93 -3.92 -9.22 10.92
N LEU A 94 -2.76 -9.17 10.30
CA LEU A 94 -1.52 -9.69 10.88
C LEU A 94 -0.88 -8.74 11.90
N GLN A 95 -1.19 -7.45 11.81
CA GLN A 95 -0.63 -6.38 12.66
C GLN A 95 -1.75 -5.49 13.21
N PRO A 96 -2.64 -6.01 14.10
CA PRO A 96 -3.70 -5.23 14.70
C PRO A 96 -3.11 -4.12 15.59
N HIS A 97 -3.70 -2.92 15.56
CA HIS A 97 -3.26 -1.83 16.40
C HIS A 97 -3.47 -2.10 17.89
N LEU A 98 -2.54 -1.62 18.71
CA LEU A 98 -2.66 -1.60 20.17
C LEU A 98 -3.37 -0.35 20.71
N LYS A 99 -3.19 0.78 20.02
CA LYS A 99 -3.74 2.07 20.48
C LYS A 99 -5.21 2.16 20.16
N THR A 100 -6.04 2.36 21.17
CA THR A 100 -7.50 2.51 21.05
C THR A 100 -7.89 3.63 20.10
N ASP A 101 -7.18 4.77 20.14
CA ASP A 101 -7.46 5.89 19.25
C ASP A 101 -7.31 5.52 17.77
N SER A 102 -6.24 4.79 17.42
CA SER A 102 -6.02 4.34 16.05
C SER A 102 -7.07 3.32 15.59
N ILE A 103 -7.59 2.52 16.52
CA ILE A 103 -8.67 1.57 16.25
C ILE A 103 -9.97 2.35 16.02
N ASN A 104 -10.30 3.28 16.90
CA ASN A 104 -11.54 4.07 16.82
C ASN A 104 -11.58 4.91 15.53
N GLN A 105 -10.48 5.56 15.15
CA GLN A 105 -10.40 6.31 13.90
C GLN A 105 -10.74 5.46 12.68
N ARG A 106 -10.29 4.20 12.63
CA ARG A 106 -10.66 3.27 11.56
C ARG A 106 -12.11 2.85 11.62
N LEU A 107 -12.63 2.60 12.82
CA LEU A 107 -14.04 2.23 13.02
C LEU A 107 -14.98 3.37 12.63
N GLU A 108 -14.65 4.62 12.96
CA GLU A 108 -15.38 5.81 12.53
C GLU A 108 -15.42 5.94 10.99
N ALA A 109 -14.28 5.71 10.33
CA ALA A 109 -14.23 5.71 8.87
C ALA A 109 -15.11 4.59 8.25
N VAL A 110 -15.09 3.40 8.84
CA VAL A 110 -15.95 2.29 8.40
C VAL A 110 -17.42 2.62 8.60
N ASP A 111 -17.80 3.22 9.74
CA ASP A 111 -19.19 3.59 10.05
C ASP A 111 -19.70 4.68 9.09
N GLU A 112 -18.89 5.69 8.80
CA GLU A 112 -19.21 6.71 7.81
C GLU A 112 -19.43 6.12 6.42
N LEU A 113 -18.49 5.29 5.91
CA LEU A 113 -18.61 4.67 4.61
C LEU A 113 -19.79 3.68 4.54
N LYS A 114 -20.07 2.97 5.64
CA LYS A 114 -21.23 2.06 5.73
C LYS A 114 -22.54 2.82 5.67
N SER A 115 -22.62 4.01 6.26
CA SER A 115 -23.83 4.86 6.23
C SER A 115 -24.04 5.55 4.89
N ARG A 116 -22.97 5.73 4.08
CA ARG A 116 -22.98 6.43 2.79
C ARG A 116 -22.83 5.45 1.63
N ILE A 117 -23.86 4.65 1.37
CA ILE A 117 -23.84 3.57 0.38
C ILE A 117 -23.41 4.05 -1.01
N SER A 118 -23.95 5.20 -1.48
CA SER A 118 -23.59 5.77 -2.80
C SER A 118 -22.10 6.06 -2.89
N LEU A 119 -21.53 6.72 -1.87
CA LEU A 119 -20.09 7.00 -1.79
C LEU A 119 -19.26 5.70 -1.81
N GLN A 120 -19.70 4.69 -1.05
CA GLN A 120 -19.03 3.39 -1.02
C GLN A 120 -18.99 2.75 -2.42
N GLU A 121 -20.12 2.77 -3.14
CA GLU A 121 -20.20 2.20 -4.49
C GLU A 121 -19.34 2.97 -5.49
N GLU A 122 -19.36 4.30 -5.45
CA GLU A 122 -18.54 5.17 -6.30
C GLU A 122 -17.03 4.94 -6.06
N LEU A 123 -16.61 4.89 -4.80
CA LEU A 123 -15.21 4.57 -4.45
C LEU A 123 -14.82 3.17 -4.92
N ARG A 124 -15.69 2.17 -4.75
CA ARG A 124 -15.42 0.80 -5.22
C ARG A 124 -15.28 0.74 -6.74
N GLU A 125 -16.10 1.50 -7.48
CA GLU A 125 -16.01 1.55 -8.94
C GLU A 125 -14.73 2.23 -9.41
N ALA A 126 -14.33 3.34 -8.79
CA ALA A 126 -13.06 4.01 -9.07
C ALA A 126 -11.86 3.08 -8.77
N LEU A 127 -11.88 2.41 -7.62
CA LEU A 127 -10.82 1.50 -7.22
C LEU A 127 -10.73 0.26 -8.13
N ARG A 128 -11.85 -0.24 -8.67
CA ARG A 128 -11.88 -1.38 -9.60
C ARG A 128 -11.11 -1.13 -10.89
N GLN A 129 -11.08 0.13 -11.33
CA GLN A 129 -10.36 0.55 -12.54
C GLN A 129 -8.87 0.79 -12.29
N MET A 130 -8.44 0.81 -11.02
CA MET A 130 -7.07 1.11 -10.63
C MET A 130 -6.19 -0.14 -10.74
N TYR A 131 -5.08 -0.03 -11.45
CA TYR A 131 -4.06 -1.06 -11.54
C TYR A 131 -3.22 -1.14 -10.26
N ASP A 132 -2.42 -2.18 -10.13
CA ASP A 132 -1.49 -2.36 -9.02
C ASP A 132 -0.29 -1.40 -9.15
N ILE A 133 -0.47 -0.17 -8.65
CA ILE A 133 0.53 0.91 -8.71
C ILE A 133 1.87 0.46 -8.07
N GLN A 134 1.83 -0.26 -6.95
CA GLN A 134 3.05 -0.70 -6.28
C GLN A 134 3.88 -1.65 -7.17
N ARG A 135 3.20 -2.56 -7.85
CA ARG A 135 3.85 -3.48 -8.78
C ARG A 135 4.39 -2.75 -10.02
N LEU A 136 3.62 -1.82 -10.56
CA LEU A 136 4.03 -1.01 -11.70
C LEU A 136 5.28 -0.18 -11.38
N ILE A 137 5.29 0.52 -10.25
CA ILE A 137 6.45 1.30 -9.79
C ILE A 137 7.67 0.38 -9.60
N SER A 138 7.51 -0.78 -9.00
CA SER A 138 8.62 -1.73 -8.82
C SER A 138 9.21 -2.17 -10.15
N ARG A 139 8.39 -2.46 -11.16
CA ARG A 139 8.87 -2.84 -12.49
C ARG A 139 9.55 -1.69 -13.23
N ILE A 140 9.02 -0.48 -13.10
CA ILE A 140 9.64 0.72 -13.66
C ILE A 140 11.01 0.96 -13.03
N SER A 141 11.11 0.90 -11.70
CA SER A 141 12.36 1.07 -10.97
C SER A 141 13.43 0.02 -11.34
N LEU A 142 13.01 -1.20 -11.66
CA LEU A 142 13.90 -2.26 -12.12
C LEU A 142 14.23 -2.17 -13.63
N GLY A 143 13.67 -1.22 -14.36
CA GLY A 143 13.85 -1.10 -15.81
C GLY A 143 13.24 -2.24 -16.63
N THR A 144 12.29 -3.00 -16.06
CA THR A 144 11.64 -4.14 -16.70
C THR A 144 10.21 -3.85 -17.17
N ALA A 145 9.72 -2.63 -16.92
CA ALA A 145 8.40 -2.22 -17.35
C ALA A 145 8.37 -1.94 -18.86
N ASN A 146 7.30 -2.33 -19.52
CA ASN A 146 7.03 -1.97 -20.91
C ASN A 146 6.14 -0.71 -20.99
N ALA A 147 5.98 -0.14 -22.19
CA ALA A 147 5.22 1.09 -22.40
C ALA A 147 3.75 0.96 -21.95
N ARG A 148 3.11 -0.21 -22.11
CA ARG A 148 1.73 -0.44 -21.66
C ARG A 148 1.60 -0.40 -20.15
N GLU A 149 2.59 -0.90 -19.43
CA GLU A 149 2.62 -0.85 -17.97
C GLU A 149 2.79 0.58 -17.45
N VAL A 150 3.56 1.41 -18.17
CA VAL A 150 3.69 2.84 -17.83
C VAL A 150 2.38 3.59 -18.12
N LEU A 151 1.66 3.26 -19.21
CA LEU A 151 0.32 3.80 -19.47
C LEU A 151 -0.69 3.34 -18.40
N ALA A 152 -0.64 2.09 -17.95
CA ALA A 152 -1.49 1.61 -16.86
C ALA A 152 -1.25 2.38 -15.54
N LEU A 153 0.00 2.79 -15.28
CA LEU A 153 0.32 3.69 -14.16
C LEU A 153 -0.36 5.05 -14.37
N LYS A 154 -0.21 5.68 -15.54
CA LYS A 154 -0.87 6.95 -15.88
C LYS A 154 -2.39 6.85 -15.66
N ASP A 155 -3.02 5.80 -16.19
CA ASP A 155 -4.46 5.61 -16.08
C ASP A 155 -4.90 5.52 -14.62
N SER A 156 -4.11 4.84 -13.78
CA SER A 156 -4.37 4.77 -12.33
C SER A 156 -4.19 6.13 -11.64
N LEU A 157 -3.18 6.91 -12.02
CA LEU A 157 -2.96 8.26 -11.47
C LEU A 157 -4.10 9.21 -11.84
N ARG A 158 -4.65 9.09 -13.06
CA ARG A 158 -5.80 9.90 -13.53
C ARG A 158 -7.09 9.65 -12.72
N LEU A 159 -7.21 8.54 -11.99
CA LEU A 159 -8.34 8.26 -11.12
C LEU A 159 -8.23 8.94 -9.75
N ILE A 160 -7.01 9.31 -9.30
CA ILE A 160 -6.79 9.89 -7.97
C ILE A 160 -7.59 11.17 -7.73
N PRO A 161 -7.66 12.15 -8.68
CA PRO A 161 -8.48 13.34 -8.49
C PRO A 161 -9.96 13.04 -8.20
N SER A 162 -10.54 12.04 -8.88
CA SER A 162 -11.91 11.61 -8.64
C SER A 162 -12.10 11.00 -7.26
N VAL A 163 -11.16 10.15 -6.82
CA VAL A 163 -11.17 9.58 -5.46
C VAL A 163 -11.05 10.68 -4.39
N LYS A 164 -10.19 11.67 -4.62
CA LYS A 164 -10.06 12.83 -3.72
C LYS A 164 -11.36 13.60 -3.59
N LEU A 165 -12.00 13.89 -4.71
CA LEU A 165 -13.29 14.61 -4.74
C LEU A 165 -14.37 13.84 -3.96
N GLN A 166 -14.45 12.52 -4.14
CA GLN A 166 -15.39 11.66 -3.42
C GLN A 166 -15.15 11.67 -1.89
N LEU A 167 -13.90 11.84 -1.44
CA LEU A 167 -13.54 11.90 -0.02
C LEU A 167 -13.65 13.32 0.58
N GLU A 168 -13.88 14.36 -0.23
CA GLU A 168 -13.86 15.76 0.22
C GLU A 168 -14.91 16.05 1.30
N ASP A 169 -16.09 15.46 1.18
CA ASP A 169 -17.21 15.63 2.11
C ASP A 169 -17.21 14.61 3.26
N CYS A 170 -16.13 13.87 3.46
CA CYS A 170 -16.00 12.94 4.57
C CYS A 170 -15.63 13.68 5.87
N SER A 171 -16.18 13.19 6.98
CA SER A 171 -16.00 13.78 8.31
C SER A 171 -15.10 12.96 9.23
N ALA A 172 -14.96 11.66 8.99
CA ALA A 172 -14.09 10.80 9.79
C ALA A 172 -12.63 11.21 9.66
N PRO A 173 -11.90 11.43 10.77
CA PRO A 173 -10.53 11.93 10.77
C PRO A 173 -9.59 11.09 9.88
N PHE A 174 -9.75 9.77 9.90
CA PHE A 174 -8.95 8.87 9.07
C PHE A 174 -9.16 9.08 7.56
N LEU A 175 -10.40 9.37 7.12
CA LEU A 175 -10.70 9.66 5.71
C LEU A 175 -10.19 11.04 5.30
N ILE A 176 -10.28 12.02 6.19
CA ILE A 176 -9.72 13.36 5.98
C ILE A 176 -8.20 13.29 5.80
N ASP A 177 -7.52 12.57 6.69
CA ASP A 177 -6.06 12.38 6.61
C ASP A 177 -5.66 11.67 5.32
N LEU A 178 -6.39 10.63 4.91
CA LEU A 178 -6.15 9.96 3.63
C LEU A 178 -6.32 10.90 2.44
N ASN A 179 -7.39 11.71 2.44
CA ASN A 179 -7.63 12.68 1.36
C ASN A 179 -6.52 13.71 1.27
N GLN A 180 -6.01 14.21 2.40
CA GLN A 180 -4.89 15.16 2.43
C GLN A 180 -3.58 14.55 1.94
N GLN A 181 -3.33 13.27 2.20
CA GLN A 181 -2.12 12.55 1.79
C GLN A 181 -2.14 12.10 0.33
N LEU A 182 -3.31 12.03 -0.30
CA LEU A 182 -3.43 11.68 -1.71
C LEU A 182 -2.91 12.82 -2.59
N ASP A 183 -1.78 12.59 -3.27
CA ASP A 183 -1.26 13.48 -4.30
C ASP A 183 -1.75 13.00 -5.68
N PRO A 184 -2.45 13.84 -6.45
CA PRO A 184 -2.94 13.47 -7.78
C PRO A 184 -1.84 13.20 -8.80
N MET A 185 -0.60 13.69 -8.57
CA MET A 185 0.55 13.52 -9.47
C MET A 185 0.20 13.80 -10.94
N THR A 186 -0.52 14.88 -11.18
CA THR A 186 -1.01 15.25 -12.52
C THR A 186 0.13 15.55 -13.49
N ASP A 187 1.19 16.15 -13.01
CA ASP A 187 2.43 16.41 -13.74
C ASP A 187 3.08 15.14 -14.27
N LEU A 188 3.14 14.11 -13.45
CA LEU A 188 3.66 12.80 -13.85
C LEU A 188 2.72 12.11 -14.86
N ALA A 189 1.42 12.17 -14.64
CA ALA A 189 0.45 11.62 -15.57
C ALA A 189 0.54 12.32 -16.95
N ASP A 190 0.70 13.65 -16.98
CA ASP A 190 0.87 14.44 -18.19
C ASP A 190 2.21 14.13 -18.89
N LEU A 191 3.28 13.97 -18.12
CA LEU A 191 4.59 13.57 -18.65
C LEU A 191 4.49 12.23 -19.40
N ILE A 192 3.84 11.24 -18.81
CA ILE A 192 3.66 9.90 -19.41
C ILE A 192 2.81 10.01 -20.69
N ASP A 193 1.72 10.79 -20.64
CA ASP A 193 0.81 10.97 -21.77
C ASP A 193 1.48 11.62 -22.97
N ASN A 194 2.39 12.58 -22.73
CA ASN A 194 3.16 13.24 -23.77
C ASN A 194 4.33 12.39 -24.31
N ALA A 195 4.87 11.46 -23.49
CA ALA A 195 6.05 10.69 -23.84
C ALA A 195 5.73 9.36 -24.55
N ILE A 196 4.56 8.80 -24.32
CA ILE A 196 4.20 7.45 -24.78
C ILE A 196 2.95 7.51 -25.67
N HIS A 197 3.05 6.90 -26.86
CA HIS A 197 1.90 6.78 -27.76
C HIS A 197 0.74 5.99 -27.06
N PRO A 198 -0.55 6.38 -27.21
CA PRO A 198 -1.67 5.72 -26.56
C PRO A 198 -1.77 4.22 -26.83
N GLU A 199 -1.36 3.77 -28.00
CA GLU A 199 -1.34 2.35 -28.42
C GLU A 199 0.08 1.88 -28.74
N PRO A 200 0.92 1.63 -27.72
CA PRO A 200 2.27 1.17 -27.98
C PRO A 200 2.27 -0.28 -28.46
N PRO A 201 3.21 -0.66 -29.33
CA PRO A 201 3.33 -2.03 -29.79
C PRO A 201 3.56 -3.01 -28.64
N VAL A 202 3.15 -4.26 -28.83
CA VAL A 202 3.50 -5.37 -27.93
C VAL A 202 4.89 -5.82 -28.33
N THR A 203 5.89 -5.49 -27.55
CA THR A 203 7.25 -6.00 -27.71
C THR A 203 7.47 -7.16 -26.76
#